data_311d67cc03f4e5c87c11e671cbb82987
#
_entry.id   311d67cc03f4e5c87c11e671cbb82987
#
_cell.length_a   1.000
_cell.length_b   1.000
_cell.length_c   1.000
_cell.angle_alpha   90.00
_cell.angle_beta   90.00
_cell.angle_gamma   90.00
#
_symmetry.space_group_name_H-M   'P 1'
#
loop_
_entity.id
_entity.type
_entity.pdbx_description
1 polymer ?
#
loop_
_entity_poly.entity_id
_entity_poly.type
_entity_poly.pdbx_seq_one_letter_code
_entity_poly.pdbx_strand_id
1 'polypeptide(L)'
;FRWQPTAAPDWELKDATGISYTLSQFRGQPLIVIFYLGYGCLHCAEQLEAFAPMAEAFAEADVQLIAISTDDQKGLKNSLDNYKNGTFPFPLVSNAELDVFKAYRAYDDFEKVTLHGTFLIDREGMVRWQDTSFEPFMEPKFVLKEYLRLFGQQQLTTLALPTPVR
;
A
#
# COMPACT_ATOMS: atom_id res chain seq x y z
N PHE A 1 -6.19 -26.44 0.47
CA PHE A 1 -6.72 -25.09 0.82
C PHE A 1 -6.46 -24.15 -0.33
N ARG A 2 -7.50 -23.61 -0.95
CA ARG A 2 -7.35 -22.55 -1.96
C ARG A 2 -7.55 -21.21 -1.28
N TRP A 3 -6.52 -20.37 -1.28
CA TRP A 3 -6.67 -18.97 -0.91
C TRP A 3 -7.60 -18.28 -1.91
N GLN A 4 -8.60 -17.57 -1.41
CA GLN A 4 -9.53 -16.81 -2.23
C GLN A 4 -9.34 -15.32 -1.98
N PRO A 5 -9.33 -14.48 -3.01
CA PRO A 5 -9.32 -13.03 -2.85
C PRO A 5 -10.49 -12.57 -1.98
N THR A 6 -10.21 -11.64 -1.08
CA THR A 6 -11.23 -11.03 -0.21
C THR A 6 -11.31 -9.53 -0.52
N ALA A 7 -12.50 -8.94 -0.36
CA ALA A 7 -12.65 -7.50 -0.50
C ALA A 7 -11.76 -6.77 0.52
N ALA A 8 -10.99 -5.80 0.05
CA ALA A 8 -10.23 -4.93 0.93
C ALA A 8 -11.20 -4.07 1.77
N PRO A 9 -11.03 -4.00 3.11
CA PRO A 9 -11.86 -3.14 3.94
C PRO A 9 -11.74 -1.66 3.55
N ASP A 10 -12.87 -0.95 3.49
CA ASP A 10 -12.90 0.48 3.18
C ASP A 10 -12.26 1.31 4.29
N TRP A 11 -11.70 2.46 3.91
CA TRP A 11 -11.16 3.43 4.83
C TRP A 11 -11.18 4.84 4.23
N GLU A 12 -11.18 5.83 5.13
CA GLU A 12 -10.92 7.24 4.83
C GLU A 12 -9.93 7.77 5.86
N LEU A 13 -8.75 8.18 5.41
CA LEU A 13 -7.63 8.60 6.26
C LEU A 13 -7.04 9.90 5.72
N LYS A 14 -6.36 10.67 6.60
CA LYS A 14 -5.79 11.97 6.25
C LYS A 14 -4.27 11.93 6.30
N ASP A 15 -3.65 12.69 5.39
CA ASP A 15 -2.21 12.94 5.43
C ASP A 15 -1.84 14.04 6.45
N ALA A 16 -0.53 14.36 6.55
CA ALA A 16 -0.02 15.37 7.47
C ALA A 16 -0.58 16.80 7.22
N THR A 17 -1.09 17.07 6.03
CA THR A 17 -1.67 18.37 5.63
C THR A 17 -3.18 18.44 5.84
N GLY A 18 -3.82 17.29 6.16
CA GLY A 18 -5.27 17.17 6.35
C GLY A 18 -6.03 16.79 5.08
N ILE A 19 -5.33 16.46 3.98
CA ILE A 19 -5.96 15.94 2.76
C ILE A 19 -6.45 14.53 3.03
N SER A 20 -7.74 14.28 2.72
CA SER A 20 -8.37 12.97 2.84
C SER A 20 -8.06 12.08 1.65
N TYR A 21 -7.78 10.81 1.94
CA TYR A 21 -7.66 9.72 0.99
C TYR A 21 -8.64 8.62 1.35
N THR A 22 -9.27 8.01 0.36
CA THR A 22 -10.20 6.88 0.54
C THR A 22 -9.76 5.70 -0.32
N LEU A 23 -10.05 4.48 0.11
CA LEU A 23 -9.78 3.29 -0.72
C LEU A 23 -10.50 3.39 -2.08
N SER A 24 -11.72 3.92 -2.10
CA SER A 24 -12.54 4.06 -3.31
C SER A 24 -11.91 4.95 -4.39
N GLN A 25 -11.05 5.91 -4.03
CA GLN A 25 -10.33 6.76 -4.99
C GLN A 25 -9.36 5.97 -5.87
N PHE A 26 -8.92 4.80 -5.40
CA PHE A 26 -8.00 3.90 -6.12
C PHE A 26 -8.73 2.84 -6.96
N ARG A 27 -10.07 2.82 -6.96
CA ARG A 27 -10.83 1.91 -7.83
C ARG A 27 -10.45 2.08 -9.30
N GLY A 28 -10.29 0.95 -10.00
CA GLY A 28 -9.83 0.93 -11.38
C GLY A 28 -8.32 0.92 -11.56
N GLN A 29 -7.56 1.10 -10.47
CA GLN A 29 -6.10 0.96 -10.45
C GLN A 29 -5.67 -0.01 -9.36
N PRO A 30 -4.65 -0.85 -9.60
CA PRO A 30 -4.04 -1.65 -8.56
C PRO A 30 -3.38 -0.76 -7.50
N LEU A 31 -3.46 -1.18 -6.24
CA LEU A 31 -2.95 -0.42 -5.11
C LEU A 31 -2.08 -1.32 -4.23
N ILE A 32 -0.92 -0.83 -3.85
CA ILE A 32 -0.14 -1.38 -2.74
C ILE A 32 -0.39 -0.53 -1.51
N VAL A 33 -0.88 -1.17 -0.44
CA VAL A 33 -1.06 -0.56 0.88
C VAL A 33 0.02 -1.08 1.80
N ILE A 34 0.79 -0.17 2.41
CA ILE A 34 1.85 -0.47 3.37
C ILE A 34 1.39 0.01 4.74
N PHE A 35 1.26 -0.90 5.71
CA PHE A 35 1.02 -0.59 7.12
C PHE A 35 2.34 -0.55 7.86
N TYR A 36 2.67 0.58 8.48
CA TYR A 36 3.92 0.76 9.21
C TYR A 36 3.70 1.42 10.58
N LEU A 37 4.65 1.23 11.49
CA LEU A 37 4.48 1.57 12.90
C LEU A 37 4.83 3.03 13.27
N GLY A 38 5.07 3.87 12.27
CA GLY A 38 5.18 5.30 12.46
C GLY A 38 6.57 5.84 12.81
N TYR A 39 6.59 7.10 13.25
CA TYR A 39 7.80 7.85 13.58
C TYR A 39 8.54 7.22 14.77
N GLY A 40 9.86 7.11 14.63
CA GLY A 40 10.71 6.47 15.65
C GLY A 40 10.91 4.96 15.47
N CYS A 41 10.21 4.33 14.55
CA CYS A 41 10.46 2.95 14.13
C CYS A 41 11.52 2.91 13.01
N LEU A 42 12.76 2.52 13.36
CA LEU A 42 13.88 2.49 12.39
C LEU A 42 13.59 1.55 11.20
N HIS A 43 13.08 0.36 11.47
CA HIS A 43 12.76 -0.62 10.41
C HIS A 43 11.64 -0.16 9.48
N CYS A 44 10.73 0.68 9.99
CA CYS A 44 9.67 1.26 9.16
C CYS A 44 10.22 2.30 8.18
N ALA A 45 11.16 3.12 8.62
CA ALA A 45 11.87 4.04 7.74
C ALA A 45 12.61 3.29 6.63
N GLU A 46 13.31 2.20 6.98
CA GLU A 46 13.99 1.32 6.01
C GLU A 46 13.02 0.71 5.00
N GLN A 47 11.83 0.27 5.41
CA GLN A 47 10.80 -0.24 4.49
C GLN A 47 10.35 0.83 3.50
N LEU A 48 9.99 2.01 3.99
CA LEU A 48 9.55 3.11 3.14
C LEU A 48 10.68 3.55 2.18
N GLU A 49 11.93 3.56 2.65
CA GLU A 49 13.10 3.85 1.83
C GLU A 49 13.40 2.76 0.79
N ALA A 50 13.04 1.50 1.06
CA ALA A 50 13.14 0.42 0.08
C ALA A 50 12.08 0.55 -1.04
N PHE A 51 10.86 0.99 -0.70
CA PHE A 51 9.78 1.16 -1.68
C PHE A 51 9.89 2.47 -2.47
N ALA A 52 10.41 3.54 -1.89
CA ALA A 52 10.47 4.86 -2.52
C ALA A 52 11.21 4.87 -3.87
N PRO A 53 12.39 4.25 -4.05
CA PRO A 53 13.08 4.19 -5.34
C PRO A 53 12.33 3.40 -6.42
N MET A 54 11.40 2.54 -6.00
CA MET A 54 10.57 1.72 -6.91
C MET A 54 9.28 2.40 -7.32
N ALA A 55 8.96 3.58 -6.77
CA ALA A 55 7.69 4.28 -7.02
C ALA A 55 7.46 4.55 -8.52
N GLU A 56 8.51 4.93 -9.26
CA GLU A 56 8.45 5.13 -10.71
C GLU A 56 8.14 3.83 -11.44
N ALA A 57 8.80 2.73 -11.11
CA ALA A 57 8.55 1.42 -11.71
C ALA A 57 7.13 0.90 -11.43
N PHE A 58 6.60 1.15 -10.24
CA PHE A 58 5.20 0.86 -9.93
C PHE A 58 4.25 1.75 -10.75
N ALA A 59 4.53 3.05 -10.87
CA ALA A 59 3.73 3.98 -11.68
C ALA A 59 3.72 3.59 -13.16
N GLU A 60 4.86 3.17 -13.74
CA GLU A 60 4.95 2.65 -15.10
C GLU A 60 4.10 1.38 -15.30
N ALA A 61 3.94 0.57 -14.26
CA ALA A 61 3.06 -0.59 -14.24
C ALA A 61 1.59 -0.25 -13.89
N ASP A 62 1.24 1.04 -13.76
CA ASP A 62 -0.08 1.55 -13.36
C ASP A 62 -0.49 1.13 -11.94
N VAL A 63 0.48 0.90 -11.06
CA VAL A 63 0.28 0.52 -9.65
C VAL A 63 0.48 1.73 -8.75
N GLN A 64 -0.52 2.04 -7.93
CA GLN A 64 -0.44 3.09 -6.93
C GLN A 64 0.13 2.55 -5.62
N LEU A 65 0.72 3.44 -4.81
CA LEU A 65 1.19 3.15 -3.46
C LEU A 65 0.59 4.12 -2.46
N ILE A 66 0.28 3.62 -1.27
CA ILE A 66 -0.07 4.43 -0.09
C ILE A 66 0.47 3.75 1.16
N ALA A 67 0.97 4.53 2.12
CA ALA A 67 1.41 4.01 3.40
C ALA A 67 0.52 4.53 4.53
N ILE A 68 0.09 3.62 5.40
CA ILE A 68 -0.80 3.88 6.54
C ILE A 68 0.02 3.73 7.83
N SER A 69 0.09 4.80 8.61
CA SER A 69 0.86 4.90 9.84
C SER A 69 -0.01 4.77 11.10
N THR A 70 0.58 4.29 12.18
CA THR A 70 0.01 4.44 13.53
C THR A 70 0.12 5.86 14.06
N ASP A 71 0.88 6.74 13.40
CA ASP A 71 1.03 8.12 13.81
C ASP A 71 -0.26 8.93 13.67
N ASP A 72 -0.39 9.96 14.50
CA ASP A 72 -1.27 11.08 14.24
C ASP A 72 -0.67 12.04 13.17
N GLN A 73 -1.36 13.11 12.83
CA GLN A 73 -0.88 14.09 11.84
C GLN A 73 0.46 14.73 12.23
N LYS A 74 0.71 14.94 13.52
CA LYS A 74 1.98 15.49 14.01
C LYS A 74 3.12 14.50 13.82
N GLY A 75 2.90 13.23 14.12
CA GLY A 75 3.88 12.16 13.90
C GLY A 75 4.20 11.99 12.41
N LEU A 76 3.20 12.04 11.53
CA LEU A 76 3.40 12.04 10.08
C LEU A 76 4.25 13.21 9.61
N LYS A 77 3.96 14.42 10.13
CA LYS A 77 4.75 15.60 9.81
C LYS A 77 6.20 15.44 10.22
N ASN A 78 6.46 14.93 11.43
CA ASN A 78 7.81 14.65 11.89
C ASN A 78 8.53 13.62 11.00
N SER A 79 7.84 12.58 10.54
CA SER A 79 8.38 11.61 9.60
C SER A 79 8.79 12.26 8.28
N LEU A 80 7.95 13.11 7.72
CA LEU A 80 8.23 13.82 6.47
C LEU A 80 9.38 14.83 6.61
N ASP A 81 9.41 15.61 7.70
CA ASP A 81 10.44 16.61 7.96
C ASP A 81 11.85 15.96 8.10
N ASN A 82 11.91 14.71 8.54
CA ASN A 82 13.15 13.93 8.70
C ASN A 82 13.47 13.06 7.48
N TYR A 83 12.59 12.98 6.50
CA TYR A 83 12.86 12.29 5.24
C TYR A 83 13.54 13.22 4.23
N LYS A 84 14.31 12.67 3.30
CA LYS A 84 15.06 13.41 2.27
C LYS A 84 14.19 14.49 1.61
N ASN A 85 14.53 15.77 1.81
CA ASN A 85 13.87 16.95 1.23
C ASN A 85 12.37 17.13 1.61
N GLY A 86 11.89 16.47 2.65
CA GLY A 86 10.49 16.62 3.13
C GLY A 86 9.42 16.13 2.17
N THR A 87 9.78 15.38 1.11
CA THR A 87 8.83 14.84 0.13
C THR A 87 8.96 13.32 0.03
N PHE A 88 7.82 12.65 -0.09
CA PHE A 88 7.73 11.21 -0.29
C PHE A 88 7.02 10.93 -1.63
N PRO A 89 7.45 9.90 -2.42
CA PRO A 89 6.87 9.66 -3.75
C PRO A 89 5.46 9.07 -3.74
N PHE A 90 4.90 8.78 -2.57
CA PHE A 90 3.52 8.31 -2.37
C PHE A 90 2.95 8.86 -1.06
N PRO A 91 1.60 8.92 -0.91
CA PRO A 91 0.99 9.45 0.29
C PRO A 91 1.30 8.65 1.55
N LEU A 92 1.52 9.35 2.68
CA LEU A 92 1.56 8.80 4.02
C LEU A 92 0.33 9.30 4.77
N VAL A 93 -0.51 8.40 5.29
CA VAL A 93 -1.75 8.74 5.98
C VAL A 93 -1.81 8.20 7.39
N SER A 94 -2.55 8.88 8.25
CA SER A 94 -2.68 8.58 9.68
C SER A 94 -3.80 7.59 9.95
N ASN A 95 -3.54 6.58 10.76
CA ASN A 95 -4.55 5.73 11.40
C ASN A 95 -4.22 5.57 12.90
N ALA A 96 -4.15 6.67 13.65
CA ALA A 96 -3.84 6.66 15.08
C ALA A 96 -4.86 5.86 15.91
N GLU A 97 -6.11 5.75 15.43
CA GLU A 97 -7.17 4.97 16.08
C GLU A 97 -7.04 3.46 15.85
N LEU A 98 -6.17 3.02 14.95
CA LEU A 98 -5.85 1.61 14.63
C LEU A 98 -7.05 0.78 14.12
N ASP A 99 -8.15 1.39 13.77
CA ASP A 99 -9.34 0.70 13.25
C ASP A 99 -9.08 0.04 11.90
N VAL A 100 -8.34 0.71 11.01
CA VAL A 100 -7.95 0.18 9.70
C VAL A 100 -6.87 -0.91 9.86
N PHE A 101 -5.89 -0.73 10.75
CA PHE A 101 -4.93 -1.79 11.10
C PHE A 101 -5.65 -3.07 11.53
N LYS A 102 -6.67 -2.97 12.40
CA LYS A 102 -7.47 -4.11 12.86
C LYS A 102 -8.31 -4.72 11.73
N ALA A 103 -8.94 -3.88 10.90
CA ALA A 103 -9.75 -4.34 9.77
C ALA A 103 -8.93 -5.16 8.75
N TYR A 104 -7.68 -4.75 8.50
CA TYR A 104 -6.74 -5.49 7.64
C TYR A 104 -5.98 -6.60 8.34
N ARG A 105 -6.24 -6.83 9.63
CA ARG A 105 -5.52 -7.80 10.47
C ARG A 105 -4.00 -7.54 10.53
N ALA A 106 -3.59 -6.30 10.35
CA ALA A 106 -2.25 -5.80 10.67
C ALA A 106 -2.17 -5.43 12.16
N TYR A 107 -2.78 -6.25 13.00
CA TYR A 107 -2.87 -6.10 14.44
C TYR A 107 -2.95 -7.48 15.10
N ASP A 108 -2.12 -7.72 16.11
CA ASP A 108 -2.18 -8.92 16.91
C ASP A 108 -3.13 -8.71 18.10
N ASP A 109 -4.29 -9.35 18.05
CA ASP A 109 -5.33 -9.22 19.09
C ASP A 109 -4.92 -9.87 20.41
N PHE A 110 -4.00 -10.83 20.39
CA PHE A 110 -3.52 -11.52 21.58
C PHE A 110 -2.47 -10.68 22.31
N GLU A 111 -1.39 -10.27 21.60
CA GLU A 111 -0.33 -9.43 22.15
C GLU A 111 -0.75 -7.95 22.22
N LYS A 112 -1.84 -7.56 21.56
CA LYS A 112 -2.37 -6.19 21.45
C LYS A 112 -1.36 -5.20 20.89
N VAL A 113 -0.68 -5.61 19.84
CA VAL A 113 0.32 -4.81 19.15
C VAL A 113 0.01 -4.70 17.66
N THR A 114 0.42 -3.59 17.06
CA THR A 114 0.37 -3.41 15.61
C THR A 114 1.45 -4.22 14.92
N LEU A 115 1.14 -4.71 13.73
CA LEU A 115 2.03 -5.44 12.86
C LEU A 115 2.34 -4.62 11.61
N HIS A 116 3.44 -4.93 10.95
CA HIS A 116 3.68 -4.46 9.60
C HIS A 116 2.78 -5.24 8.63
N GLY A 117 2.29 -4.56 7.60
CA GLY A 117 1.48 -5.19 6.56
C GLY A 117 1.80 -4.63 5.19
N THR A 118 1.83 -5.50 4.18
CA THR A 118 1.93 -5.10 2.77
C THR A 118 0.87 -5.85 2.00
N PHE A 119 0.00 -5.12 1.32
CA PHE A 119 -1.18 -5.66 0.63
C PHE A 119 -1.17 -5.22 -0.82
N LEU A 120 -1.36 -6.16 -1.75
CA LEU A 120 -1.63 -5.89 -3.15
C LEU A 120 -3.14 -6.03 -3.40
N ILE A 121 -3.76 -4.93 -3.79
CA ILE A 121 -5.20 -4.83 -4.05
C ILE A 121 -5.39 -4.61 -5.56
N ASP A 122 -6.31 -5.36 -6.16
CA ASP A 122 -6.58 -5.26 -7.58
C ASP A 122 -7.54 -4.10 -7.94
N ARG A 123 -7.82 -3.93 -9.23
CA ARG A 123 -8.68 -2.86 -9.78
C ARG A 123 -10.12 -2.92 -9.26
N GLU A 124 -10.58 -4.10 -8.87
CA GLU A 124 -11.90 -4.36 -8.31
C GLU A 124 -11.95 -4.17 -6.79
N GLY A 125 -10.79 -3.89 -6.16
CA GLY A 125 -10.68 -3.70 -4.71
C GLY A 125 -10.55 -5.00 -3.93
N MET A 126 -10.06 -6.08 -4.57
CA MET A 126 -9.83 -7.36 -3.92
C MET A 126 -8.36 -7.52 -3.53
N VAL A 127 -8.10 -8.00 -2.31
CA VAL A 127 -6.74 -8.36 -1.87
C VAL A 127 -6.30 -9.60 -2.63
N ARG A 128 -5.20 -9.49 -3.36
CA ARG A 128 -4.65 -10.57 -4.20
C ARG A 128 -3.35 -11.16 -3.65
N TRP A 129 -2.65 -10.42 -2.86
CA TRP A 129 -1.45 -10.84 -2.15
C TRP A 129 -1.30 -10.01 -0.88
N GLN A 130 -0.77 -10.61 0.17
CA GLN A 130 -0.48 -9.92 1.42
C GLN A 130 0.69 -10.57 2.15
N ASP A 131 1.40 -9.75 2.90
CA ASP A 131 2.31 -10.13 3.96
C ASP A 131 1.95 -9.34 5.22
N THR A 132 1.86 -10.02 6.35
CA THR A 132 1.61 -9.41 7.66
C THR A 132 2.51 -10.08 8.69
N SER A 133 3.37 -9.30 9.35
CA SER A 133 4.43 -9.82 10.18
C SER A 133 4.87 -8.79 11.23
N PHE A 134 5.62 -9.23 12.25
CA PHE A 134 6.33 -8.33 13.17
C PHE A 134 7.45 -7.56 12.47
N GLU A 135 8.02 -8.11 11.39
CA GLU A 135 9.05 -7.47 10.59
C GLU A 135 8.44 -6.86 9.31
N PRO A 136 8.95 -5.73 8.84
CA PRO A 136 8.48 -5.13 7.59
C PRO A 136 8.88 -5.95 6.38
N PHE A 137 8.02 -6.01 5.39
CA PHE A 137 8.33 -6.65 4.10
C PHE A 137 9.30 -5.75 3.30
N MET A 138 10.48 -6.27 2.96
CA MET A 138 11.60 -5.49 2.40
C MET A 138 11.88 -5.77 0.92
N GLU A 139 10.99 -6.48 0.21
CA GLU A 139 11.20 -6.93 -1.17
C GLU A 139 10.23 -6.30 -2.18
N PRO A 140 10.30 -4.96 -2.44
CA PRO A 140 9.36 -4.29 -3.35
C PRO A 140 9.39 -4.85 -4.78
N LYS A 141 10.56 -5.32 -5.25
CA LYS A 141 10.69 -5.99 -6.56
C LYS A 141 9.87 -7.27 -6.64
N PHE A 142 9.77 -8.01 -5.53
CA PHE A 142 8.93 -9.20 -5.46
C PHE A 142 7.45 -8.83 -5.64
N VAL A 143 6.97 -7.77 -4.98
CA VAL A 143 5.57 -7.33 -5.10
C VAL A 143 5.25 -6.90 -6.53
N LEU A 144 6.15 -6.18 -7.20
CA LEU A 144 6.00 -5.83 -8.61
C LEU A 144 5.94 -7.07 -9.51
N LYS A 145 6.81 -8.05 -9.26
CA LYS A 145 6.80 -9.33 -9.98
C LYS A 145 5.50 -10.10 -9.77
N GLU A 146 4.98 -10.14 -8.54
CA GLU A 146 3.69 -10.77 -8.25
C GLU A 146 2.52 -10.06 -8.94
N TYR A 147 2.52 -8.73 -8.96
CA TYR A 147 1.56 -7.97 -9.72
C TYR A 147 1.58 -8.35 -11.21
N LEU A 148 2.76 -8.35 -11.84
CA LEU A 148 2.92 -8.71 -13.25
C LEU A 148 2.52 -10.17 -13.51
N ARG A 149 2.81 -11.09 -12.59
CA ARG A 149 2.38 -12.50 -12.68
C ARG A 149 0.86 -12.64 -12.64
N LEU A 150 0.20 -11.88 -11.79
CA LEU A 150 -1.26 -11.95 -11.60
C LEU A 150 -2.02 -11.22 -12.71
N PHE A 151 -1.50 -10.12 -13.24
CA PHE A 151 -2.23 -9.18 -14.09
C PHE A 151 -1.55 -8.86 -15.42
N GLY A 152 -0.27 -9.18 -15.60
CA GLY A 152 0.50 -8.80 -16.80
C GLY A 152 -0.04 -9.38 -18.12
N GLN A 153 -0.72 -10.52 -18.07
CA GLN A 153 -1.37 -11.10 -19.26
C GLN A 153 -2.64 -10.37 -19.69
N GLN A 154 -3.30 -9.66 -18.78
CA GLN A 154 -4.52 -8.90 -19.11
C GLN A 154 -4.21 -7.62 -19.88
N GLN A 155 -3.05 -7.00 -19.67
CA GLN A 155 -2.62 -5.83 -20.45
C GLN A 155 -2.31 -6.15 -21.91
N LEU A 156 -1.77 -7.33 -22.20
CA LEU A 156 -1.48 -7.79 -23.55
C LEU A 156 -2.77 -8.09 -24.37
N THR A 157 -3.83 -8.53 -23.71
CA THR A 157 -5.11 -8.85 -24.38
C THR A 157 -5.89 -7.57 -24.75
N THR A 158 -5.74 -6.49 -23.99
CA THR A 158 -6.42 -5.21 -24.27
C THR A 158 -5.77 -4.45 -25.45
N LEU A 159 -4.47 -4.70 -25.71
CA LEU A 159 -3.74 -4.11 -26.83
C LEU A 159 -3.87 -4.90 -28.14
N ALA A 160 -4.45 -6.11 -28.12
CA ALA A 160 -4.47 -7.06 -29.23
C ALA A 160 -5.84 -7.21 -29.92
N LEU A 161 -6.80 -6.31 -29.75
CA LEU A 161 -8.03 -6.30 -30.54
C LEU A 161 -7.84 -5.43 -31.79
N PRO A 162 -7.68 -6.01 -32.98
CA PRO A 162 -7.74 -5.24 -34.23
C PRO A 162 -9.18 -4.74 -34.43
N THR A 163 -9.33 -3.45 -34.66
CA THR A 163 -10.58 -2.87 -35.19
C THR A 163 -11.02 -3.61 -36.42
N PRO A 164 -12.28 -4.07 -36.53
CA PRO A 164 -12.76 -4.62 -37.78
C PRO A 164 -12.83 -3.50 -38.81
N VAL A 165 -12.06 -3.64 -39.86
CA VAL A 165 -12.18 -2.82 -41.10
C VAL A 165 -13.51 -3.19 -41.77
N ARG A 166 -14.36 -2.21 -41.92
CA ARG A 166 -15.51 -2.28 -42.88
C ARG A 166 -15.09 -1.77 -44.22
#